data_390d5c002e91d607a46bf1631d791223
#
_entry.id   390d5c002e91d607a46bf1631d791223
#
_cell.length_a   1.000
_cell.length_b   1.000
_cell.length_c   1.000
_cell.angle_alpha   90.00
_cell.angle_beta   90.00
_cell.angle_gamma   90.00
#
_symmetry.space_group_name_H-M   'P 1'
#
loop_
_entity.id
_entity.type
_entity.pdbx_description
1 polymer ?
#
loop_
_entity_poly.entity_id
_entity_poly.type
_entity_poly.pdbx_seq_one_letter_code
_entity_poly.pdbx_strand_id
1 'polypeptide(L)'
;QLLKGKTEIYSADYSAILDNATADDLVYMDPPYQGTGQNGGFNYAGNIEFDNFVVSLFELNSRNIPYILSFDGRTGDKTFGNPLPDNLNLTKIEINAGRSTQATLLNRKEFTYEVVYLSPSLVTKIDLQKVTGNRIYQTELFANHE
;
A
#
# COMPACT_ATOMS: atom_id res chain seq x y z
N GLN A 1 0.70 -25.08 10.46
CA GLN A 1 1.92 -25.75 10.98
C GLN A 1 3.23 -25.19 10.40
N LEU A 2 3.22 -24.61 9.18
CA LEU A 2 4.44 -24.09 8.52
C LEU A 2 5.12 -22.92 9.26
N LEU A 3 4.35 -22.10 10.00
CA LEU A 3 4.83 -20.94 10.71
C LEU A 3 5.09 -21.17 12.21
N LYS A 4 4.76 -22.34 12.73
CA LYS A 4 4.95 -22.63 14.16
C LYS A 4 6.44 -22.58 14.53
N GLY A 5 6.77 -21.71 15.49
CA GLY A 5 8.15 -21.49 15.95
C GLY A 5 9.00 -20.62 15.01
N LYS A 6 8.35 -20.01 13.98
CA LYS A 6 8.99 -19.09 13.03
C LYS A 6 8.33 -17.70 13.00
N THR A 7 7.36 -17.47 13.90
CA THR A 7 6.61 -16.22 13.97
C THR A 7 6.80 -15.60 15.34
N GLU A 8 7.15 -14.35 15.35
CA GLU A 8 7.20 -13.50 16.54
C GLU A 8 6.10 -12.44 16.44
N ILE A 9 5.48 -12.10 17.55
CA ILE A 9 4.40 -11.11 17.61
C ILE A 9 4.84 -9.97 18.50
N TYR A 10 4.73 -8.75 17.99
CA TYR A 10 5.07 -7.53 18.70
C TYR A 10 3.84 -6.62 18.79
N SER A 11 3.71 -5.91 19.92
CA SER A 11 2.78 -4.80 20.08
C SER A 11 3.61 -3.54 20.30
N ALA A 12 3.94 -2.86 19.21
CA ALA A 12 4.82 -1.70 19.20
C ALA A 12 4.36 -0.70 18.12
N ASP A 13 4.86 0.52 18.19
CA ASP A 13 4.75 1.46 17.09
C ASP A 13 5.47 0.91 15.84
N TYR A 14 4.88 1.14 14.67
CA TYR A 14 5.43 0.61 13.41
C TYR A 14 6.85 1.12 13.14
N SER A 15 7.18 2.36 13.52
CA SER A 15 8.50 2.95 13.32
C SER A 15 9.58 2.13 14.00
N ALA A 16 9.34 1.70 15.24
CA ALA A 16 10.29 0.87 15.98
C ALA A 16 10.54 -0.50 15.32
N ILE A 17 9.56 -1.03 14.60
CA ILE A 17 9.73 -2.26 13.81
C ILE A 17 10.53 -1.97 12.52
N LEU A 18 10.22 -0.88 11.83
CA LEU A 18 10.91 -0.49 10.60
C LEU A 18 12.40 -0.15 10.84
N ASP A 19 12.74 0.41 11.99
CA ASP A 19 14.13 0.70 12.37
C ASP A 19 15.01 -0.55 12.37
N ASN A 20 14.44 -1.70 12.74
CA ASN A 20 15.15 -2.98 12.80
C ASN A 20 15.19 -3.73 11.45
N ALA A 21 14.40 -3.32 10.46
CA ALA A 21 14.39 -3.97 9.16
C ALA A 21 15.69 -3.74 8.41
N THR A 22 16.08 -4.71 7.58
CA THR A 22 17.31 -4.70 6.77
C THR A 22 17.00 -4.92 5.30
N ALA A 23 17.99 -4.76 4.41
CA ALA A 23 17.85 -5.01 2.98
C ALA A 23 17.59 -6.49 2.63
N ASP A 24 17.79 -7.40 3.57
CA ASP A 24 17.50 -8.84 3.43
C ASP A 24 16.07 -9.20 3.82
N ASP A 25 15.34 -8.27 4.44
CA ASP A 25 13.95 -8.44 4.85
C ASP A 25 12.98 -8.01 3.74
N LEU A 26 11.75 -8.50 3.81
CA LEU A 26 10.61 -7.99 3.07
C LEU A 26 9.57 -7.47 4.05
N VAL A 27 9.29 -6.17 4.00
CA VAL A 27 8.30 -5.54 4.86
C VAL A 27 6.94 -5.50 4.14
N TYR A 28 5.89 -6.03 4.76
CA TYR A 28 4.51 -5.84 4.29
C TYR A 28 3.80 -4.86 5.25
N MET A 29 3.23 -3.81 4.69
CA MET A 29 2.51 -2.78 5.43
C MET A 29 1.07 -2.70 4.95
N ASP A 30 0.13 -2.72 5.91
CA ASP A 30 -1.30 -2.54 5.69
C ASP A 30 -1.83 -1.54 6.75
N PRO A 31 -1.44 -0.27 6.65
CA PRO A 31 -1.86 0.75 7.60
C PRO A 31 -3.34 1.09 7.44
N PRO A 32 -4.00 1.67 8.47
CA PRO A 32 -5.34 2.19 8.35
C PRO A 32 -5.46 3.18 7.18
N TYR A 33 -6.47 2.98 6.32
CA TYR A 33 -6.69 3.86 5.17
C TYR A 33 -7.12 5.25 5.62
N GLN A 34 -6.64 6.27 4.90
CA GLN A 34 -7.00 7.65 5.16
C GLN A 34 -8.51 7.87 5.02
N GLY A 35 -9.08 8.68 5.92
CA GLY A 35 -10.49 9.07 5.83
C GLY A 35 -11.53 8.03 6.22
N THR A 36 -11.14 6.86 6.70
CA THR A 36 -12.09 5.82 7.15
C THR A 36 -12.69 6.08 8.53
N GLY A 37 -12.27 7.12 9.25
CA GLY A 37 -12.66 7.41 10.65
C GLY A 37 -13.70 8.50 10.87
N GLN A 38 -14.21 9.20 9.84
CA GLN A 38 -15.02 10.42 10.08
C GLN A 38 -16.52 10.21 10.30
N ASN A 39 -17.08 9.01 10.12
CA ASN A 39 -18.52 8.76 10.31
C ASN A 39 -18.82 7.49 11.11
N GLY A 40 -18.32 7.40 12.34
CA GLY A 40 -18.83 6.41 13.30
C GLY A 40 -18.41 4.95 13.05
N GLY A 41 -17.46 4.71 12.17
CA GLY A 41 -16.79 3.42 12.03
C GLY A 41 -15.77 3.24 13.14
N PHE A 42 -15.52 2.00 13.54
CA PHE A 42 -14.55 1.63 14.56
C PHE A 42 -13.25 2.40 14.37
N ASN A 43 -12.93 3.27 15.34
CA ASN A 43 -11.63 3.91 15.42
C ASN A 43 -10.58 2.82 15.68
N TYR A 44 -9.94 2.33 14.62
CA TYR A 44 -8.66 1.69 14.81
C TYR A 44 -7.74 2.74 15.45
N ALA A 45 -7.14 2.38 16.57
CA ALA A 45 -6.37 3.27 17.43
C ALA A 45 -5.31 4.03 16.61
N GLY A 46 -5.52 5.33 16.44
CA GLY A 46 -4.57 6.28 15.87
C GLY A 46 -4.67 6.43 14.36
N ASN A 47 -4.90 7.66 13.92
CA ASN A 47 -4.58 8.07 12.56
C ASN A 47 -3.06 7.98 12.43
N ILE A 48 -2.56 7.25 11.43
CA ILE A 48 -1.18 7.41 11.01
C ILE A 48 -1.03 8.87 10.57
N GLU A 49 -0.09 9.58 11.18
CA GLU A 49 0.30 10.91 10.69
C GLU A 49 0.96 10.71 9.34
N PHE A 50 0.25 11.12 8.28
CA PHE A 50 0.64 10.86 6.90
C PHE A 50 2.07 11.30 6.59
N ASP A 51 2.46 12.49 7.06
CA ASP A 51 3.79 13.04 6.80
C ASP A 51 4.90 12.19 7.44
N ASN A 52 4.70 11.73 8.68
CA ASN A 52 5.66 10.86 9.37
C ASN A 52 5.74 9.49 8.67
N PHE A 53 4.61 8.98 8.19
CA PHE A 53 4.59 7.75 7.43
C PHE A 53 5.36 7.87 6.11
N VAL A 54 5.17 8.97 5.38
CA VAL A 54 5.92 9.27 4.16
C VAL A 54 7.43 9.34 4.43
N VAL A 55 7.85 9.98 5.53
CA VAL A 55 9.26 10.01 5.95
C VAL A 55 9.80 8.59 6.14
N SER A 56 9.06 7.71 6.84
CA SER A 56 9.46 6.32 7.02
C SER A 56 9.63 5.56 5.69
N LEU A 57 8.78 5.83 4.68
CA LEU A 57 8.93 5.23 3.36
C LEU A 57 10.21 5.70 2.64
N PHE A 58 10.56 7.00 2.76
CA PHE A 58 11.83 7.51 2.25
C PHE A 58 13.03 6.86 2.95
N GLU A 59 12.98 6.65 4.25
CA GLU A 59 14.03 5.97 5.02
C GLU A 59 14.20 4.52 4.56
N LEU A 60 13.11 3.77 4.39
CA LEU A 60 13.16 2.41 3.84
C LEU A 60 13.79 2.39 2.44
N ASN A 61 13.41 3.34 1.57
CA ASN A 61 13.99 3.45 0.23
C ASN A 61 15.48 3.76 0.29
N SER A 62 15.93 4.68 1.15
CA SER A 62 17.33 5.05 1.30
C SER A 62 18.21 3.89 1.79
N ARG A 63 17.62 3.01 2.60
CA ARG A 63 18.26 1.79 3.13
C ARG A 63 18.12 0.59 2.20
N ASN A 64 17.51 0.75 1.01
CA ASN A 64 17.22 -0.31 0.04
C ASN A 64 16.42 -1.47 0.62
N ILE A 65 15.54 -1.22 1.59
CA ILE A 65 14.68 -2.22 2.20
C ILE A 65 13.51 -2.51 1.27
N PRO A 66 13.31 -3.78 0.83
CA PRO A 66 12.16 -4.14 0.03
C PRO A 66 10.87 -4.07 0.83
N TYR A 67 9.82 -3.45 0.27
CA TYR A 67 8.51 -3.46 0.90
C TYR A 67 7.35 -3.52 -0.09
N ILE A 68 6.23 -4.01 0.43
CA ILE A 68 4.91 -3.98 -0.19
C ILE A 68 4.02 -3.15 0.73
N LEU A 69 3.30 -2.19 0.17
CA LEU A 69 2.38 -1.34 0.90
C LEU A 69 0.98 -1.47 0.29
N SER A 70 0.01 -1.96 1.07
CA SER A 70 -1.41 -1.86 0.73
C SER A 70 -1.93 -0.54 1.30
N PHE A 71 -2.29 0.39 0.45
CA PHE A 71 -2.65 1.72 0.90
C PHE A 71 -3.54 2.43 -0.10
N ASP A 72 -4.62 3.03 0.41
CA ASP A 72 -5.60 3.81 -0.34
C ASP A 72 -6.12 3.10 -1.62
N GLY A 73 -7.37 2.79 -1.59
CA GLY A 73 -8.08 2.26 -2.73
C GLY A 73 -8.98 3.33 -3.37
N ARG A 74 -9.78 2.92 -4.33
CA ARG A 74 -10.85 3.75 -4.89
C ARG A 74 -12.14 2.95 -5.04
N THR A 75 -13.26 3.64 -4.95
CA THR A 75 -14.56 3.07 -5.27
C THR A 75 -15.18 3.91 -6.40
N GLY A 76 -15.35 3.32 -7.56
CA GLY A 76 -15.67 4.07 -8.77
C GLY A 76 -14.56 5.10 -9.06
N ASP A 77 -14.95 6.38 -9.21
CA ASP A 77 -14.01 7.50 -9.44
C ASP A 77 -13.56 8.20 -8.15
N LYS A 78 -14.04 7.74 -6.97
CA LYS A 78 -13.72 8.35 -5.69
C LYS A 78 -12.44 7.74 -5.12
N THR A 79 -11.40 8.56 -5.00
CA THR A 79 -10.16 8.25 -4.27
C THR A 79 -10.26 8.71 -2.81
N PHE A 80 -9.48 8.11 -1.94
CA PHE A 80 -9.44 8.43 -0.51
C PHE A 80 -8.05 8.91 -0.13
N GLY A 81 -8.00 9.94 0.72
CA GLY A 81 -6.76 10.46 1.30
C GLY A 81 -5.85 11.25 0.35
N ASN A 82 -4.67 11.56 0.84
CA ASN A 82 -3.62 12.25 0.09
C ASN A 82 -2.81 11.23 -0.72
N PRO A 83 -2.46 11.53 -1.98
CA PRO A 83 -1.60 10.64 -2.76
C PRO A 83 -0.20 10.58 -2.15
N LEU A 84 0.45 9.42 -2.29
CA LEU A 84 1.86 9.28 -1.95
C LEU A 84 2.72 10.12 -2.91
N PRO A 85 3.82 10.75 -2.43
CA PRO A 85 4.72 11.54 -3.26
C PRO A 85 5.35 10.74 -4.40
N ASP A 86 5.35 11.30 -5.60
CA ASP A 86 5.90 10.65 -6.80
C ASP A 86 7.40 10.32 -6.68
N ASN A 87 8.15 11.14 -5.95
CA ASN A 87 9.59 10.96 -5.72
C ASN A 87 9.94 9.76 -4.81
N LEU A 88 8.95 9.07 -4.24
CA LEU A 88 9.14 7.74 -3.66
C LEU A 88 9.43 6.67 -4.72
N ASN A 89 9.13 6.94 -6.00
CA ASN A 89 9.35 6.04 -7.13
C ASN A 89 8.72 4.66 -6.95
N LEU A 90 7.53 4.60 -6.35
CA LEU A 90 6.81 3.35 -6.09
C LEU A 90 6.15 2.83 -7.37
N THR A 91 6.17 1.53 -7.55
CA THR A 91 5.35 0.88 -8.58
C THR A 91 3.96 0.63 -8.03
N LYS A 92 2.95 1.30 -8.61
CA LYS A 92 1.54 1.16 -8.24
C LYS A 92 0.88 0.04 -9.03
N ILE A 93 0.16 -0.85 -8.33
CA ILE A 93 -0.65 -1.92 -8.91
C ILE A 93 -2.08 -1.78 -8.39
N GLU A 94 -3.05 -1.65 -9.29
CA GLU A 94 -4.47 -1.67 -8.92
C GLU A 94 -5.03 -3.10 -9.05
N ILE A 95 -5.68 -3.56 -7.99
CA ILE A 95 -6.29 -4.88 -7.91
C ILE A 95 -7.81 -4.69 -7.84
N ASN A 96 -8.53 -5.27 -8.78
CA ASN A 96 -10.00 -5.26 -8.74
C ASN A 96 -10.47 -6.19 -7.61
N ALA A 97 -10.92 -5.60 -6.50
CA ALA A 97 -11.46 -6.32 -5.33
C ALA A 97 -12.94 -6.75 -5.51
N GLY A 98 -13.54 -6.46 -6.65
CA GLY A 98 -14.91 -6.82 -6.95
C GLY A 98 -15.93 -5.72 -6.68
N ARG A 99 -17.21 -6.10 -6.59
CA ARG A 99 -18.29 -5.14 -6.34
C ARG A 99 -18.26 -4.65 -4.91
N SER A 100 -18.35 -3.33 -4.74
CA SER A 100 -18.51 -2.72 -3.42
C SER A 100 -19.80 -3.21 -2.77
N THR A 101 -19.70 -3.75 -1.55
CA THR A 101 -20.86 -4.20 -0.76
C THR A 101 -21.81 -3.03 -0.48
N GLN A 102 -21.28 -1.85 -0.17
CA GLN A 102 -22.09 -0.64 0.05
C GLN A 102 -22.79 -0.17 -1.23
N ALA A 103 -22.10 -0.20 -2.37
CA ALA A 103 -22.70 0.15 -3.65
C ALA A 103 -23.82 -0.83 -4.03
N THR A 104 -23.64 -2.11 -3.75
CA THR A 104 -24.68 -3.14 -3.99
C THR A 104 -25.92 -2.89 -3.18
N LEU A 105 -25.80 -2.50 -1.90
CA LEU A 105 -26.94 -2.14 -1.03
C LEU A 105 -27.69 -0.89 -1.53
N LEU A 106 -26.99 0.02 -2.21
CA LEU A 106 -27.55 1.24 -2.79
C LEU A 106 -27.95 1.07 -4.28
N ASN A 107 -28.00 -0.16 -4.78
CA ASN A 107 -28.31 -0.52 -6.17
C ASN A 107 -27.38 0.16 -7.22
N ARG A 108 -26.13 0.44 -6.83
CA ARG A 108 -25.08 0.99 -7.70
C ARG A 108 -24.14 -0.12 -8.15
N LYS A 109 -23.63 -0.03 -9.38
CA LYS A 109 -22.68 -1.00 -9.95
C LYS A 109 -21.25 -0.47 -9.86
N GLU A 110 -20.80 -0.12 -8.66
CA GLU A 110 -19.45 0.38 -8.44
C GLU A 110 -18.51 -0.76 -8.04
N PHE A 111 -17.30 -0.74 -8.60
CA PHE A 111 -16.23 -1.67 -8.25
C PHE A 111 -15.28 -1.01 -7.27
N THR A 112 -14.82 -1.79 -6.32
CA THR A 112 -13.73 -1.40 -5.42
C THR A 112 -12.41 -1.87 -6.01
N TYR A 113 -11.45 -0.97 -6.02
CA TYR A 113 -10.08 -1.24 -6.38
C TYR A 113 -9.19 -1.01 -5.17
N GLU A 114 -8.42 -2.01 -4.84
CA GLU A 114 -7.36 -1.94 -3.85
C GLU A 114 -6.06 -1.54 -4.55
N VAL A 115 -5.23 -0.79 -3.87
CA VAL A 115 -3.95 -0.36 -4.41
C VAL A 115 -2.81 -0.95 -3.60
N VAL A 116 -1.88 -1.56 -4.31
CA VAL A 116 -0.64 -2.08 -3.76
C VAL A 116 0.53 -1.32 -4.38
N TYR A 117 1.42 -0.83 -3.53
CA TYR A 117 2.65 -0.18 -3.94
C TYR A 117 3.85 -1.09 -3.65
N LEU A 118 4.76 -1.19 -4.61
CA LEU A 118 6.01 -1.92 -4.48
C LEU A 118 7.17 -0.93 -4.41
N SER A 119 8.08 -1.14 -3.47
CA SER A 119 9.30 -0.31 -3.37
C SER A 119 10.23 -0.50 -4.57
N PRO A 120 11.06 0.50 -4.93
CA PRO A 120 12.05 0.37 -5.99
C PRO A 120 12.98 -0.81 -5.79
N SER A 121 13.45 -1.05 -4.57
CA SER A 121 14.33 -2.16 -4.21
C SER A 121 13.67 -3.54 -4.39
N LEU A 122 12.35 -3.64 -4.18
CA LEU A 122 11.62 -4.89 -4.44
C LEU A 122 11.49 -5.15 -5.94
N VAL A 123 11.12 -4.12 -6.71
CA VAL A 123 10.93 -4.24 -8.16
C VAL A 123 12.18 -4.74 -8.87
N THR A 124 13.36 -4.38 -8.42
CA THR A 124 14.64 -4.89 -8.98
C THR A 124 14.88 -6.38 -8.67
N LYS A 125 14.24 -6.92 -7.65
CA LYS A 125 14.42 -8.31 -7.19
C LYS A 125 13.38 -9.29 -7.76
N ILE A 126 12.28 -8.79 -8.35
CA ILE A 126 11.18 -9.62 -8.83
C ILE A 126 10.93 -9.43 -10.32
N ASP A 127 10.38 -10.49 -10.95
CA ASP A 127 9.86 -10.41 -12.31
C ASP A 127 8.38 -9.99 -12.25
N LEU A 128 8.14 -8.68 -12.45
CA LEU A 128 6.78 -8.12 -12.39
C LEU A 128 5.82 -8.79 -13.38
N GLN A 129 6.28 -9.21 -14.56
CA GLN A 129 5.42 -9.86 -15.55
C GLN A 129 4.91 -11.20 -15.05
N LYS A 130 5.71 -11.94 -14.28
CA LYS A 130 5.29 -13.19 -13.65
C LYS A 130 4.34 -12.98 -12.47
N VAL A 131 4.53 -11.90 -11.72
CA VAL A 131 3.71 -11.59 -10.53
C VAL A 131 2.31 -11.08 -10.93
N THR A 132 2.22 -10.24 -11.95
CA THR A 132 0.97 -9.55 -12.30
C THR A 132 0.23 -10.20 -13.46
N GLY A 133 0.87 -11.14 -14.16
CA GLY A 133 0.38 -11.63 -15.44
C GLY A 133 0.20 -10.46 -16.41
N ASN A 134 -0.66 -10.60 -17.44
CA ASN A 134 -0.93 -9.53 -18.41
C ASN A 134 -1.84 -8.39 -17.87
N ARG A 135 -1.89 -8.15 -16.56
CA ARG A 135 -2.79 -7.19 -15.91
C ARG A 135 -2.08 -6.00 -15.25
N ILE A 136 -0.90 -5.63 -15.73
CA ILE A 136 -0.26 -4.39 -15.27
C ILE A 136 -0.94 -3.24 -15.99
N TYR A 137 -1.77 -2.49 -15.29
CA TYR A 137 -2.04 -1.10 -15.67
C TYR A 137 -0.88 -0.25 -15.13
N GLN A 138 0.21 -0.20 -15.87
CA GLN A 138 1.20 0.84 -15.68
C GLN A 138 0.51 2.16 -16.06
N THR A 139 0.18 2.96 -15.07
CA THR A 139 -0.06 4.39 -15.30
C THR A 139 1.24 4.92 -15.87
N GLU A 140 1.21 5.36 -17.13
CA GLU A 140 2.37 5.87 -17.84
C GLU A 140 2.98 7.04 -17.07
N LEU A 141 4.11 6.79 -16.45
CA LEU A 141 4.98 7.77 -15.82
C LEU A 141 5.84 8.48 -16.87
N PHE A 142 5.29 8.88 -18.01
CA PHE A 142 5.94 9.79 -18.94
C PHE A 142 4.90 10.41 -19.89
N ALA A 143 4.20 11.42 -19.40
CA ALA A 143 3.70 12.43 -20.33
C ALA A 143 4.90 13.25 -20.78
N ASN A 144 5.36 12.99 -21.99
CA ASN A 144 6.41 13.75 -22.64
C ASN A 144 6.05 15.23 -22.65
N HIS A 145 6.98 16.05 -22.15
CA HIS A 145 7.04 17.46 -22.44
C HIS A 145 7.44 17.62 -23.92
N GLU A 146 6.54 18.20 -24.69
CA GLU A 146 6.85 19.11 -25.78
C GLU A 146 6.33 20.50 -25.43
#